data_9a832d6070d93e1d9ea9b840503465d3
#
_entry.id   9a832d6070d93e1d9ea9b840503465d3
#
_cell.length_a   1.000
_cell.length_b   1.000
_cell.length_c   1.000
_cell.angle_alpha   90.00
_cell.angle_beta   90.00
_cell.angle_gamma   90.00
#
_symmetry.space_group_name_H-M   'P 1'
#
loop_
_entity.id
_entity.type
_entity.pdbx_description
1 polymer ?
#
loop_
_entity_poly.entity_id
_entity_poly.type
_entity_poly.pdbx_seq_one_letter_code
_entity_poly.pdbx_strand_id
1 'polypeptide(L)'
;MVFYEDNKLLKKAKESSNFLVPNLHTWNVIYPHKQSRVPKAQLHVFENGHFNTTNANLLPKFNDIFFGSIEIINENCFIFYDPGSSTGEELNAIELAKFYKENDIIYSDNPSPKPINRYTSSYYHDFQNRYDFGGASDIDLVRLGSDNKPTELIESKRSAKVTFDNWSPYKADYGHFNILFNLSTMHNLRATIAFHYWENYKIEKINKIKMYEIIDIDKPKFLNVVNLEEFLNCEY
;
A
#
# COMPACT_ATOMS: atom_id res chain seq x y z
N MET A 1 -9.54 -6.31 -9.66
CA MET A 1 -8.61 -6.93 -8.69
C MET A 1 -9.32 -7.20 -7.39
N VAL A 2 -9.33 -8.44 -6.92
CA VAL A 2 -10.17 -8.94 -5.80
C VAL A 2 -9.51 -8.77 -4.42
N PHE A 3 -8.35 -8.09 -4.31
CA PHE A 3 -7.53 -8.15 -3.09
C PHE A 3 -8.14 -7.46 -1.87
N TYR A 4 -8.74 -6.29 -2.04
CA TYR A 4 -9.35 -5.54 -0.93
C TYR A 4 -10.81 -5.90 -0.69
N GLU A 5 -11.53 -6.33 -1.73
CA GLU A 5 -12.95 -6.68 -1.62
C GLU A 5 -13.23 -7.79 -0.63
N ASP A 6 -12.30 -8.74 -0.48
CA ASP A 6 -12.49 -9.93 0.37
C ASP A 6 -11.69 -9.92 1.67
N ASN A 7 -10.89 -8.88 1.95
CA ASN A 7 -10.12 -8.83 3.19
C ASN A 7 -11.00 -8.35 4.35
N LYS A 8 -11.41 -9.30 5.20
CA LYS A 8 -12.29 -9.02 6.35
C LYS A 8 -11.64 -8.12 7.40
N LEU A 9 -10.31 -8.22 7.60
CA LEU A 9 -9.61 -7.37 8.56
C LEU A 9 -9.67 -5.90 8.13
N LEU A 10 -9.39 -5.63 6.84
CA LEU A 10 -9.49 -4.28 6.30
C LEU A 10 -10.92 -3.73 6.37
N LYS A 11 -11.93 -4.57 6.06
CA LYS A 11 -13.34 -4.17 6.19
C LYS A 11 -13.67 -3.77 7.63
N LYS A 12 -13.23 -4.55 8.63
CA LYS A 12 -13.48 -4.25 10.04
C LYS A 12 -12.71 -3.03 10.53
N ALA A 13 -11.45 -2.86 10.11
CA ALA A 13 -10.69 -1.67 10.40
C ALA A 13 -11.34 -0.40 9.83
N LYS A 14 -11.93 -0.47 8.63
CA LYS A 14 -12.65 0.64 7.99
C LYS A 14 -13.90 1.07 8.75
N GLU A 15 -14.54 0.16 9.48
CA GLU A 15 -15.70 0.46 10.34
C GLU A 15 -15.27 1.19 11.64
N SER A 16 -13.97 1.18 11.97
CA SER A 16 -13.41 1.81 13.17
C SER A 16 -12.85 3.21 12.86
N SER A 17 -13.08 4.16 13.74
CA SER A 17 -12.50 5.51 13.66
C SER A 17 -10.98 5.54 13.92
N ASN A 18 -10.41 4.45 14.42
CA ASN A 18 -8.99 4.36 14.77
C ASN A 18 -8.09 4.10 13.55
N PHE A 19 -8.67 3.84 12.37
CA PHE A 19 -7.91 3.51 11.18
C PHE A 19 -8.35 4.30 9.95
N LEU A 20 -7.36 4.66 9.11
CA LEU A 20 -7.59 5.01 7.72
C LEU A 20 -7.29 3.78 6.85
N VAL A 21 -8.27 3.40 6.06
CA VAL A 21 -8.17 2.29 5.12
C VAL A 21 -8.45 2.84 3.73
N PRO A 22 -7.61 2.58 2.73
CA PRO A 22 -7.93 2.93 1.35
C PRO A 22 -9.30 2.40 0.95
N ASN A 23 -10.04 3.17 0.18
CA ASN A 23 -11.32 2.72 -0.34
C ASN A 23 -11.10 1.56 -1.34
N LEU A 24 -12.15 0.80 -1.56
CA LEU A 24 -12.23 -0.11 -2.69
C LEU A 24 -11.81 0.63 -3.97
N HIS A 25 -11.03 -0.04 -4.83
CA HIS A 25 -10.50 0.57 -6.08
C HIS A 25 -9.53 1.75 -5.87
N THR A 26 -8.95 1.85 -4.67
CA THR A 26 -7.96 2.89 -4.34
C THR A 26 -6.74 2.26 -3.69
N TRP A 27 -5.54 2.71 -4.08
CA TRP A 27 -4.28 2.30 -3.47
C TRP A 27 -3.49 3.52 -3.00
N ASN A 28 -2.80 3.38 -1.90
CA ASN A 28 -1.82 4.35 -1.42
C ASN A 28 -0.43 3.76 -1.61
N VAL A 29 0.24 4.13 -2.69
CA VAL A 29 1.46 3.48 -3.16
C VAL A 29 2.67 4.35 -2.86
N ILE A 30 3.69 3.75 -2.23
CA ILE A 30 4.98 4.38 -1.95
C ILE A 30 6.03 3.86 -2.91
N TYR A 31 6.71 4.76 -3.58
CA TYR A 31 7.83 4.49 -4.48
C TYR A 31 9.15 4.86 -3.82
N PRO A 32 10.08 3.92 -3.69
CA PRO A 32 11.37 4.15 -3.06
C PRO A 32 12.45 4.51 -4.06
N HIS A 33 13.54 5.05 -3.55
CA HIS A 33 14.81 5.02 -4.27
C HIS A 33 15.32 3.58 -4.40
N LYS A 34 15.75 3.19 -5.59
CA LYS A 34 16.07 1.79 -5.96
C LYS A 34 17.07 1.12 -5.01
N GLN A 35 18.14 1.82 -4.67
CA GLN A 35 19.23 1.24 -3.87
C GLN A 35 19.00 1.39 -2.37
N SER A 36 18.62 2.59 -1.92
CA SER A 36 18.48 2.91 -0.50
C SER A 36 17.14 2.49 0.09
N ARG A 37 16.13 2.19 -0.74
CA ARG A 37 14.75 1.94 -0.32
C ARG A 37 14.10 3.11 0.45
N VAL A 38 14.73 4.28 0.44
CA VAL A 38 14.15 5.50 1.03
C VAL A 38 12.97 5.93 0.17
N PRO A 39 11.80 6.21 0.76
CA PRO A 39 10.63 6.73 0.04
C PRO A 39 10.94 8.00 -0.72
N LYS A 40 10.49 8.09 -1.96
CA LYS A 40 10.64 9.25 -2.84
C LYS A 40 9.31 9.85 -3.26
N ALA A 41 8.31 9.00 -3.46
CA ALA A 41 7.01 9.43 -3.90
C ALA A 41 5.90 8.61 -3.24
N GLN A 42 4.79 9.27 -3.04
CA GLN A 42 3.51 8.70 -2.64
C GLN A 42 2.47 9.03 -3.70
N LEU A 43 1.80 8.01 -4.20
CA LEU A 43 0.72 8.18 -5.16
C LEU A 43 -0.57 7.56 -4.63
N HIS A 44 -1.64 8.33 -4.67
CA HIS A 44 -2.98 7.81 -4.51
C HIS A 44 -3.48 7.36 -5.89
N VAL A 45 -3.69 6.07 -6.05
CA VAL A 45 -4.10 5.47 -7.31
C VAL A 45 -5.56 5.07 -7.23
N PHE A 46 -6.36 5.48 -8.20
CA PHE A 46 -7.81 5.25 -8.29
C PHE A 46 -8.14 4.52 -9.57
N GLU A 47 -9.07 3.57 -9.54
CA GLU A 47 -9.68 3.03 -10.75
C GLU A 47 -10.71 4.00 -11.34
N ASN A 48 -11.02 3.84 -12.62
CA ASN A 48 -11.93 4.70 -13.39
C ASN A 48 -13.24 4.99 -12.65
N GLY A 49 -13.57 6.26 -12.52
CA GLY A 49 -14.76 6.75 -11.84
C GLY A 49 -14.70 6.74 -10.32
N HIS A 50 -13.56 6.34 -9.72
CA HIS A 50 -13.37 6.31 -8.27
C HIS A 50 -12.56 7.48 -7.72
N PHE A 51 -11.97 8.32 -8.59
CA PHE A 51 -11.31 9.55 -8.16
C PHE A 51 -12.34 10.52 -7.58
N ASN A 52 -12.01 11.02 -6.41
CA ASN A 52 -12.78 12.04 -5.72
C ASN A 52 -11.82 12.77 -4.78
N THR A 53 -11.81 14.09 -4.84
CA THR A 53 -10.93 14.93 -4.02
C THR A 53 -11.14 14.70 -2.52
N THR A 54 -12.36 14.40 -2.09
CA THR A 54 -12.66 14.04 -0.70
C THR A 54 -11.93 12.76 -0.31
N ASN A 55 -12.03 11.71 -1.12
CA ASN A 55 -11.34 10.43 -0.88
C ASN A 55 -9.82 10.58 -0.92
N ALA A 56 -9.28 11.37 -1.86
CA ALA A 56 -7.86 11.66 -1.95
C ALA A 56 -7.34 12.42 -0.71
N ASN A 57 -8.17 13.25 -0.09
CA ASN A 57 -7.81 13.99 1.12
C ASN A 57 -7.95 13.18 2.43
N LEU A 58 -8.64 12.05 2.41
CA LEU A 58 -8.76 11.18 3.59
C LEU A 58 -7.52 10.33 3.86
N LEU A 59 -6.71 10.07 2.83
CA LEU A 59 -5.48 9.30 3.00
C LEU A 59 -4.35 10.20 3.53
N PRO A 60 -3.48 9.69 4.41
CA PRO A 60 -2.39 10.48 4.95
C PRO A 60 -1.43 10.88 3.84
N LYS A 61 -1.01 12.13 3.87
CA LYS A 61 0.04 12.67 3.01
C LYS A 61 1.32 12.74 3.81
N PHE A 62 2.38 12.16 3.28
CA PHE A 62 3.68 12.24 3.91
C PHE A 62 4.46 13.42 3.32
N ASN A 63 4.97 14.26 4.20
CA ASN A 63 5.80 15.40 3.80
C ASN A 63 7.16 14.91 3.27
N ASP A 64 7.86 15.81 2.60
CA ASP A 64 9.25 15.60 2.10
C ASP A 64 9.41 14.53 1.02
N ILE A 65 8.30 14.02 0.47
CA ILE A 65 8.29 13.18 -0.72
C ILE A 65 7.30 13.72 -1.76
N PHE A 66 7.56 13.41 -3.03
CA PHE A 66 6.61 13.77 -4.10
C PHE A 66 5.23 13.17 -3.80
N PHE A 67 4.18 13.95 -4.01
CA PHE A 67 2.82 13.49 -3.82
C PHE A 67 1.93 13.81 -5.01
N GLY A 68 1.09 12.88 -5.42
CA GLY A 68 0.11 13.07 -6.48
C GLY A 68 -1.03 12.06 -6.42
N SER A 69 -2.02 12.25 -7.25
CA SER A 69 -3.12 11.29 -7.44
C SER A 69 -3.23 10.90 -8.91
N ILE A 70 -3.55 9.64 -9.16
CA ILE A 70 -3.72 9.11 -10.51
C ILE A 70 -5.02 8.35 -10.60
N GLU A 71 -5.82 8.67 -11.60
CA GLU A 71 -6.97 7.87 -12.00
C GLU A 71 -6.64 7.06 -13.24
N ILE A 72 -6.93 5.77 -13.19
CA ILE A 72 -6.70 4.84 -14.27
C ILE A 72 -7.97 4.68 -15.07
N ILE A 73 -8.01 5.22 -16.27
CA ILE A 73 -9.17 5.10 -17.16
C ILE A 73 -9.12 3.77 -17.93
N ASN A 74 -7.96 3.42 -18.49
CA ASN A 74 -7.70 2.16 -19.19
C ASN A 74 -6.18 1.90 -19.29
N GLU A 75 -5.78 0.90 -20.07
CA GLU A 75 -4.38 0.48 -20.22
C GLU A 75 -3.43 1.55 -20.80
N ASN A 76 -3.97 2.58 -21.44
CA ASN A 76 -3.19 3.64 -22.08
C ASN A 76 -3.72 5.06 -21.81
N CYS A 77 -4.61 5.22 -20.84
CA CYS A 77 -5.17 6.53 -20.47
C CYS A 77 -5.20 6.64 -18.95
N PHE A 78 -4.50 7.64 -18.44
CA PHE A 78 -4.34 7.96 -17.03
C PHE A 78 -4.63 9.45 -16.86
N ILE A 79 -5.24 9.82 -15.73
CA ILE A 79 -5.40 11.23 -15.38
C ILE A 79 -4.57 11.50 -14.13
N PHE A 80 -3.61 12.39 -14.25
CA PHE A 80 -2.79 12.83 -13.12
C PHE A 80 -3.40 14.10 -12.50
N TYR A 81 -3.49 14.12 -11.19
CA TYR A 81 -3.99 15.26 -10.41
C TYR A 81 -2.91 15.72 -9.44
N ASP A 82 -2.61 17.01 -9.50
CA ASP A 82 -1.80 17.68 -8.47
C ASP A 82 -2.50 17.67 -7.11
N PRO A 83 -1.74 17.78 -6.02
CA PRO A 83 -2.31 17.81 -4.68
C PRO A 83 -3.39 18.87 -4.51
N GLY A 84 -4.61 18.43 -4.19
CA GLY A 84 -5.76 19.31 -3.96
C GLY A 84 -6.46 19.81 -5.23
N SER A 85 -5.98 19.45 -6.43
CA SER A 85 -6.63 19.79 -7.69
C SER A 85 -7.85 18.89 -7.93
N SER A 86 -8.91 19.47 -8.48
CA SER A 86 -10.06 18.75 -9.05
C SER A 86 -9.96 18.60 -10.58
N THR A 87 -8.98 19.27 -11.20
CA THR A 87 -8.70 19.15 -12.64
C THR A 87 -7.41 18.37 -12.82
N GLY A 88 -7.46 17.33 -13.64
CA GLY A 88 -6.33 16.48 -13.94
C GLY A 88 -5.82 16.66 -15.36
N GLU A 89 -4.59 16.25 -15.59
CA GLU A 89 -3.94 16.15 -16.89
C GLU A 89 -4.08 14.72 -17.41
N GLU A 90 -4.64 14.57 -18.62
CA GLU A 90 -4.73 13.28 -19.28
C GLU A 90 -3.36 12.93 -19.90
N LEU A 91 -2.86 11.74 -19.56
CA LEU A 91 -1.57 11.23 -20.01
C LEU A 91 -1.75 9.82 -20.58
N ASN A 92 -1.07 9.53 -21.69
CA ASN A 92 -0.91 8.14 -22.10
C ASN A 92 0.22 7.45 -21.30
N ALA A 93 0.39 6.13 -21.46
CA ALA A 93 1.37 5.35 -20.69
C ALA A 93 2.83 5.83 -20.89
N ILE A 94 3.18 6.34 -22.07
CA ILE A 94 4.52 6.85 -22.37
C ILE A 94 4.73 8.21 -21.70
N GLU A 95 3.74 9.10 -21.79
CA GLU A 95 3.77 10.41 -21.15
C GLU A 95 3.81 10.29 -19.62
N LEU A 96 3.01 9.39 -19.04
CA LEU A 96 3.06 9.10 -17.61
C LEU A 96 4.42 8.54 -17.17
N ALA A 97 5.03 7.66 -17.97
CA ALA A 97 6.36 7.14 -17.67
C ALA A 97 7.42 8.25 -17.74
N LYS A 98 7.34 9.13 -18.75
CA LYS A 98 8.22 10.30 -18.86
C LYS A 98 8.06 11.25 -17.69
N PHE A 99 6.83 11.59 -17.32
CA PHE A 99 6.50 12.39 -16.14
C PHE A 99 7.09 11.79 -14.86
N TYR A 100 6.94 10.47 -14.66
CA TYR A 100 7.51 9.79 -13.49
C TYR A 100 9.03 9.81 -13.47
N LYS A 101 9.67 9.70 -14.63
CA LYS A 101 11.13 9.81 -14.74
C LYS A 101 11.63 11.20 -14.43
N GLU A 102 10.97 12.24 -14.94
CA GLU A 102 11.29 13.65 -14.68
C GLU A 102 11.14 14.01 -13.19
N ASN A 103 10.25 13.32 -12.47
CA ASN A 103 10.05 13.46 -11.03
C ASN A 103 10.82 12.41 -10.19
N ASP A 104 11.79 11.71 -10.79
CA ASP A 104 12.63 10.72 -10.12
C ASP A 104 11.85 9.54 -9.48
N ILE A 105 10.63 9.25 -9.94
CA ILE A 105 9.80 8.15 -9.42
C ILE A 105 10.23 6.82 -10.03
N ILE A 106 10.59 6.81 -11.33
CA ILE A 106 11.10 5.64 -12.03
C ILE A 106 12.51 5.87 -12.58
N TYR A 107 13.20 4.80 -12.91
CA TYR A 107 14.59 4.83 -13.39
C TYR A 107 14.70 4.87 -14.90
N SER A 108 13.70 4.36 -15.59
CA SER A 108 13.68 4.29 -17.05
C SER A 108 12.26 4.44 -17.56
N ASP A 109 12.11 5.32 -18.51
CA ASP A 109 10.89 5.51 -19.30
C ASP A 109 10.82 4.55 -20.49
N ASN A 110 11.83 3.68 -20.67
CA ASN A 110 11.80 2.62 -21.66
C ASN A 110 11.05 1.41 -21.10
N PRO A 111 10.06 0.88 -21.84
CA PRO A 111 9.31 -0.27 -21.38
C PRO A 111 10.19 -1.51 -21.30
N SER A 112 10.05 -2.24 -20.20
CA SER A 112 10.69 -3.55 -20.01
C SER A 112 9.86 -4.64 -20.69
N PRO A 113 10.48 -5.65 -21.33
CA PRO A 113 9.78 -6.77 -21.95
C PRO A 113 9.22 -7.80 -20.94
N LYS A 114 9.04 -7.45 -19.69
CA LYS A 114 8.50 -8.37 -18.66
C LYS A 114 7.10 -8.85 -19.05
N PRO A 115 6.83 -10.15 -18.96
CA PRO A 115 5.49 -10.68 -19.24
C PRO A 115 4.48 -10.16 -18.21
N ILE A 116 3.34 -9.70 -18.71
CA ILE A 116 2.23 -9.22 -17.87
C ILE A 116 1.48 -10.46 -17.36
N ASN A 117 1.26 -10.53 -16.06
CA ASN A 117 0.41 -11.55 -15.48
C ASN A 117 -1.06 -11.17 -15.65
N ARG A 118 -1.70 -11.64 -16.70
CA ARG A 118 -3.07 -11.28 -17.10
C ARG A 118 -4.16 -11.69 -16.11
N TYR A 119 -3.84 -12.49 -15.09
CA TYR A 119 -4.85 -13.06 -14.19
C TYR A 119 -5.05 -12.27 -12.89
N THR A 120 -4.14 -11.35 -12.55
CA THR A 120 -4.15 -10.65 -11.25
C THR A 120 -3.88 -9.17 -11.34
N SER A 121 -3.64 -8.61 -12.53
CA SER A 121 -3.16 -7.24 -12.68
C SER A 121 -4.29 -6.26 -13.00
N SER A 122 -4.28 -5.12 -12.32
CA SER A 122 -4.93 -3.91 -12.81
C SER A 122 -4.07 -3.29 -13.92
N TYR A 123 -4.64 -2.40 -14.72
CA TYR A 123 -3.87 -1.63 -15.71
C TYR A 123 -2.67 -0.90 -15.07
N TYR A 124 -2.79 -0.47 -13.81
CA TYR A 124 -1.68 0.16 -13.11
C TYR A 124 -0.55 -0.79 -12.76
N HIS A 125 -0.86 -2.02 -12.34
CA HIS A 125 0.16 -3.07 -12.17
C HIS A 125 0.86 -3.42 -13.48
N ASP A 126 0.11 -3.45 -14.57
CA ASP A 126 0.69 -3.70 -15.89
C ASP A 126 1.62 -2.57 -16.30
N PHE A 127 1.23 -1.32 -16.02
CA PHE A 127 2.08 -0.16 -16.19
C PHE A 127 3.34 -0.26 -15.30
N GLN A 128 3.21 -0.56 -14.01
CA GLN A 128 4.34 -0.76 -13.09
C GLN A 128 5.28 -1.89 -13.53
N ASN A 129 4.75 -2.97 -14.12
CA ASN A 129 5.56 -4.08 -14.63
C ASN A 129 6.31 -3.72 -15.93
N ARG A 130 5.79 -2.80 -16.73
CA ARG A 130 6.45 -2.36 -17.98
C ARG A 130 7.61 -1.40 -17.71
N TYR A 131 7.53 -0.59 -16.67
CA TYR A 131 8.52 0.41 -16.33
C TYR A 131 9.24 0.04 -15.02
N ASP A 132 10.52 0.42 -14.91
CA ASP A 132 11.32 0.05 -13.73
C ASP A 132 11.09 1.03 -12.57
N PHE A 133 10.15 0.68 -11.70
CA PHE A 133 9.87 1.43 -10.48
C PHE A 133 10.80 1.08 -9.31
N GLY A 134 11.72 0.12 -9.49
CA GLY A 134 12.60 -0.29 -8.38
C GLY A 134 11.90 -1.01 -7.22
N GLY A 135 10.64 -1.34 -7.40
CA GLY A 135 9.72 -1.85 -6.39
C GLY A 135 8.86 -0.73 -5.81
N ALA A 136 7.69 -1.09 -5.33
CA ALA A 136 6.75 -0.20 -4.65
C ALA A 136 6.13 -0.94 -3.47
N SER A 137 5.60 -0.22 -2.49
CA SER A 137 4.81 -0.80 -1.41
C SER A 137 3.51 -0.02 -1.29
N ASP A 138 2.40 -0.71 -1.21
CA ASP A 138 1.13 -0.12 -0.81
C ASP A 138 1.03 -0.07 0.72
N ILE A 139 0.24 0.87 1.21
CA ILE A 139 -0.09 0.98 2.63
C ILE A 139 -1.52 0.49 2.80
N ASP A 140 -1.68 -0.65 3.44
CA ASP A 140 -3.00 -1.25 3.64
C ASP A 140 -3.83 -0.51 4.69
N LEU A 141 -3.21 -0.13 5.81
CA LEU A 141 -3.84 0.51 6.95
C LEU A 141 -2.95 1.59 7.54
N VAL A 142 -3.55 2.68 7.98
CA VAL A 142 -2.89 3.68 8.81
C VAL A 142 -3.68 3.81 10.11
N ARG A 143 -3.03 3.58 11.24
CA ARG A 143 -3.62 3.81 12.54
C ARG A 143 -3.55 5.27 12.91
N LEU A 144 -4.61 5.78 13.52
CA LEU A 144 -4.70 7.13 14.01
C LEU A 144 -4.54 7.17 15.54
N GLY A 145 -3.87 8.21 16.01
CA GLY A 145 -3.86 8.58 17.42
C GLY A 145 -5.14 9.31 17.84
N SER A 146 -5.23 9.64 19.12
CA SER A 146 -6.37 10.39 19.68
C SER A 146 -6.53 11.80 19.09
N ASP A 147 -5.49 12.34 18.47
CA ASP A 147 -5.48 13.62 17.76
C ASP A 147 -5.78 13.48 16.25
N ASN A 148 -6.24 12.31 15.82
CA ASN A 148 -6.48 11.94 14.43
C ASN A 148 -5.25 12.01 13.49
N LYS A 149 -4.04 11.99 14.07
CA LYS A 149 -2.83 11.91 13.26
C LYS A 149 -2.34 10.47 13.10
N PRO A 150 -1.68 10.15 11.99
CA PRO A 150 -1.02 8.86 11.80
C PRO A 150 -0.04 8.55 12.95
N THR A 151 -0.11 7.34 13.47
CA THR A 151 0.81 6.82 14.49
C THR A 151 1.50 5.54 14.07
N GLU A 152 0.88 4.81 13.12
CA GLU A 152 1.38 3.51 12.70
C GLU A 152 0.97 3.20 11.26
N LEU A 153 1.88 2.60 10.50
CA LEU A 153 1.65 2.01 9.18
C LEU A 153 1.53 0.51 9.34
N ILE A 154 0.48 -0.09 8.80
CA ILE A 154 0.21 -1.51 8.99
C ILE A 154 0.05 -2.19 7.64
N GLU A 155 0.87 -3.20 7.41
CA GLU A 155 0.76 -4.13 6.29
C GLU A 155 -0.11 -5.31 6.70
N SER A 156 -1.18 -5.56 5.97
CA SER A 156 -2.09 -6.67 6.21
C SER A 156 -1.67 -7.90 5.40
N LYS A 157 -1.33 -8.98 6.07
CA LYS A 157 -0.97 -10.25 5.43
C LYS A 157 -1.98 -11.34 5.74
N ARG A 158 -2.29 -12.15 4.72
CA ARG A 158 -3.11 -13.35 4.86
C ARG A 158 -2.51 -14.50 4.08
N SER A 159 -2.63 -15.70 4.59
CA SER A 159 -2.16 -16.90 3.90
C SER A 159 -3.07 -18.08 4.19
N ALA A 160 -3.33 -18.88 3.16
CA ALA A 160 -3.96 -20.20 3.29
C ALA A 160 -2.95 -21.34 3.12
N LYS A 161 -1.71 -21.04 2.77
CA LYS A 161 -0.67 -22.04 2.48
C LYS A 161 0.03 -22.54 3.75
N VAL A 162 0.04 -21.71 4.79
CA VAL A 162 0.74 -21.99 6.05
C VAL A 162 -0.26 -21.80 7.18
N THR A 163 -0.26 -22.70 8.17
CA THR A 163 -1.13 -22.60 9.34
C THR A 163 -0.82 -21.34 10.14
N PHE A 164 -1.79 -20.85 10.90
CA PHE A 164 -1.63 -19.63 11.69
C PHE A 164 -0.39 -19.69 12.59
N ASP A 165 -0.16 -20.80 13.28
CA ASP A 165 0.96 -20.92 14.23
C ASP A 165 2.33 -20.93 13.55
N ASN A 166 2.43 -21.49 12.36
CA ASN A 166 3.69 -21.64 11.62
C ASN A 166 4.02 -20.46 10.72
N TRP A 167 3.09 -19.52 10.56
CA TRP A 167 3.35 -18.36 9.68
C TRP A 167 4.33 -17.37 10.33
N SER A 168 5.24 -16.89 9.51
CA SER A 168 6.13 -15.77 9.80
C SER A 168 6.31 -14.93 8.53
N PRO A 169 6.72 -13.67 8.64
CA PRO A 169 6.98 -12.83 7.47
C PRO A 169 7.95 -13.47 6.49
N TYR A 170 7.60 -13.47 5.21
CA TYR A 170 8.43 -14.08 4.17
C TYR A 170 9.58 -13.15 3.78
N LYS A 171 10.78 -13.71 3.60
CA LYS A 171 11.95 -12.94 3.12
C LYS A 171 11.71 -12.26 1.77
N ALA A 172 10.85 -12.84 0.93
CA ALA A 172 10.47 -12.25 -0.34
C ALA A 172 9.75 -10.89 -0.18
N ASP A 173 9.07 -10.67 0.94
CA ASP A 173 8.34 -9.44 1.24
C ASP A 173 9.21 -8.36 1.92
N TYR A 174 10.44 -8.68 2.30
CA TYR A 174 11.31 -7.74 3.04
C TYR A 174 11.59 -6.45 2.26
N GLY A 175 11.62 -6.50 0.94
CA GLY A 175 11.74 -5.30 0.12
C GLY A 175 10.62 -4.29 0.35
N HIS A 176 9.37 -4.76 0.55
CA HIS A 176 8.22 -3.95 0.89
C HIS A 176 8.28 -3.46 2.34
N PHE A 177 8.64 -4.34 3.28
CA PHE A 177 8.77 -3.97 4.69
C PHE A 177 9.83 -2.90 4.91
N ASN A 178 10.93 -2.93 4.14
CA ASN A 178 11.98 -1.91 4.21
C ASN A 178 11.49 -0.53 3.76
N ILE A 179 10.60 -0.47 2.77
CA ILE A 179 9.99 0.78 2.33
C ILE A 179 9.10 1.34 3.46
N LEU A 180 8.26 0.50 4.06
CA LEU A 180 7.40 0.91 5.16
C LEU A 180 8.19 1.32 6.40
N PHE A 181 9.27 0.60 6.72
CA PHE A 181 10.18 0.95 7.81
C PHE A 181 10.83 2.32 7.58
N ASN A 182 11.39 2.56 6.41
CA ASN A 182 12.00 3.85 6.10
C ASN A 182 10.99 4.98 6.16
N LEU A 183 9.78 4.79 5.61
CA LEU A 183 8.71 5.78 5.66
C LEU A 183 8.29 6.07 7.12
N SER A 184 8.11 5.03 7.92
CA SER A 184 7.73 5.18 9.33
C SER A 184 8.81 5.92 10.13
N THR A 185 10.07 5.60 9.88
CA THR A 185 11.21 6.27 10.53
C THR A 185 11.29 7.75 10.17
N MET A 186 11.10 8.10 8.89
CA MET A 186 11.09 9.50 8.42
C MET A 186 10.00 10.33 9.12
N HIS A 187 8.88 9.72 9.49
CA HIS A 187 7.71 10.43 10.05
C HIS A 187 7.45 10.12 11.52
N ASN A 188 8.39 9.46 12.21
CA ASN A 188 8.27 9.05 13.61
C ASN A 188 6.99 8.22 13.88
N LEU A 189 6.73 7.25 13.02
CA LEU A 189 5.61 6.32 13.11
C LEU A 189 6.13 4.92 13.45
N ARG A 190 5.25 4.02 13.85
CA ARG A 190 5.54 2.58 13.88
C ARG A 190 5.25 1.97 12.52
N ALA A 191 5.94 0.88 12.19
CA ALA A 191 5.61 0.03 11.05
C ALA A 191 5.35 -1.40 11.55
N THR A 192 4.20 -1.97 11.23
CA THR A 192 3.80 -3.30 11.69
C THR A 192 3.23 -4.15 10.57
N ILE A 193 3.19 -5.46 10.84
CA ILE A 193 2.53 -6.45 9.99
C ILE A 193 1.45 -7.10 10.82
N ALA A 194 0.22 -7.08 10.31
CA ALA A 194 -0.93 -7.76 10.88
C ALA A 194 -1.28 -9.00 10.03
N PHE A 195 -0.96 -10.19 10.54
CA PHE A 195 -1.27 -11.44 9.84
C PHE A 195 -2.52 -12.09 10.40
N HIS A 196 -3.41 -12.49 9.51
CA HIS A 196 -4.55 -13.33 9.83
C HIS A 196 -4.64 -14.55 8.89
N TYR A 197 -5.32 -15.61 9.36
CA TYR A 197 -5.37 -16.88 8.63
C TYR A 197 -6.52 -16.90 7.61
N TRP A 198 -6.25 -17.45 6.44
CA TRP A 198 -7.23 -17.64 5.37
C TRP A 198 -7.44 -19.13 5.09
N GLU A 199 -8.44 -19.73 5.71
CA GLU A 199 -8.68 -21.14 5.64
C GLU A 199 -9.16 -21.57 4.25
N ASN A 200 -8.38 -22.42 3.61
CA ASN A 200 -8.68 -23.00 2.29
C ASN A 200 -9.09 -21.97 1.21
N TYR A 201 -8.55 -20.75 1.26
CA TYR A 201 -8.90 -19.64 0.36
C TYR A 201 -10.40 -19.27 0.34
N LYS A 202 -11.15 -19.63 1.38
CA LYS A 202 -12.60 -19.39 1.47
C LYS A 202 -13.03 -18.65 2.72
N ILE A 203 -12.42 -18.96 3.86
CA ILE A 203 -12.85 -18.44 5.15
C ILE A 203 -11.70 -17.68 5.80
N GLU A 204 -11.83 -16.36 5.93
CA GLU A 204 -10.88 -15.58 6.71
C GLU A 204 -11.18 -15.67 8.21
N LYS A 205 -10.19 -16.06 8.97
CA LYS A 205 -10.20 -16.17 10.42
C LYS A 205 -9.51 -14.93 11.00
N ILE A 206 -10.29 -13.94 11.39
CA ILE A 206 -9.80 -12.68 11.99
C ILE A 206 -9.96 -12.63 13.51
N ASN A 207 -10.35 -13.75 14.14
CA ASN A 207 -10.47 -13.87 15.59
C ASN A 207 -9.10 -13.94 16.30
N LYS A 208 -8.03 -14.21 15.56
CA LYS A 208 -6.63 -14.15 15.99
C LYS A 208 -5.80 -13.44 14.93
N ILE A 209 -5.00 -12.49 15.36
CA ILE A 209 -4.12 -11.69 14.49
C ILE A 209 -2.73 -11.74 15.10
N LYS A 210 -1.73 -12.20 14.32
CA LYS A 210 -0.33 -12.12 14.72
C LYS A 210 0.21 -10.74 14.34
N MET A 211 0.78 -10.06 15.31
CA MET A 211 1.41 -8.77 15.15
C MET A 211 2.92 -8.91 15.12
N TYR A 212 3.54 -8.25 14.16
CA TYR A 212 4.99 -8.10 14.06
C TYR A 212 5.33 -6.63 13.90
N GLU A 213 6.36 -6.17 14.57
CA GLU A 213 6.91 -4.83 14.37
C GLU A 213 8.12 -4.90 13.43
N ILE A 214 8.19 -3.97 12.50
CA ILE A 214 9.34 -3.83 11.60
C ILE A 214 10.31 -2.87 12.30
N ILE A 215 11.27 -3.42 13.05
CA ILE A 215 12.20 -2.64 13.89
C ILE A 215 13.53 -2.35 13.20
N ASP A 216 13.81 -3.04 12.11
CA ASP A 216 15.05 -2.91 11.33
C ASP A 216 14.81 -3.49 9.94
N ILE A 217 15.67 -3.13 9.01
CA ILE A 217 15.73 -3.72 7.67
C ILE A 217 15.92 -5.24 7.82
N ASP A 218 15.06 -6.01 7.17
CA ASP A 218 15.08 -7.47 7.16
C ASP A 218 14.81 -8.19 8.50
N LYS A 219 14.26 -7.49 9.51
CA LYS A 219 14.00 -8.11 10.82
C LYS A 219 12.65 -7.73 11.43
N PRO A 220 11.53 -8.27 10.91
CA PRO A 220 10.27 -8.18 11.62
C PRO A 220 10.37 -8.93 12.96
N LYS A 221 10.02 -8.26 14.05
CA LYS A 221 10.00 -8.83 15.41
C LYS A 221 8.57 -9.21 15.77
N PHE A 222 8.36 -10.46 16.17
CA PHE A 222 7.08 -10.88 16.72
C PHE A 222 6.76 -10.08 17.99
N LEU A 223 5.56 -9.54 18.06
CA LEU A 223 5.04 -8.83 19.24
C LEU A 223 4.16 -9.76 20.06
N ASN A 224 2.98 -10.07 19.54
CA ASN A 224 1.99 -10.90 20.22
C ASN A 224 0.93 -11.44 19.25
N VAL A 225 -0.03 -12.16 19.81
CA VAL A 225 -1.28 -12.53 19.14
C VAL A 225 -2.42 -11.81 19.84
N VAL A 226 -3.21 -11.07 19.09
CA VAL A 226 -4.37 -10.32 19.59
C VAL A 226 -5.66 -10.87 18.97
N ASN A 227 -6.78 -10.63 19.61
CA ASN A 227 -8.08 -10.81 18.99
C ASN A 227 -8.48 -9.55 18.17
N LEU A 228 -9.59 -9.63 17.45
CA LEU A 228 -10.04 -8.52 16.60
C LEU A 228 -10.37 -7.26 17.42
N GLU A 229 -10.96 -7.38 18.59
CA GLU A 229 -11.33 -6.27 19.47
C GLU A 229 -10.08 -5.55 19.97
N GLU A 230 -9.10 -6.29 20.50
CA GLU A 230 -7.79 -5.77 20.91
C GLU A 230 -7.08 -5.07 19.74
N PHE A 231 -7.13 -5.66 18.54
CA PHE A 231 -6.57 -5.03 17.33
C PHE A 231 -7.28 -3.69 17.01
N LEU A 232 -8.61 -3.67 16.99
CA LEU A 232 -9.39 -2.48 16.67
C LEU A 232 -9.26 -1.37 17.74
N ASN A 233 -9.07 -1.75 19.01
CA ASN A 233 -8.81 -0.84 20.11
C ASN A 233 -7.34 -0.45 20.26
N CYS A 234 -6.48 -1.05 19.42
CA CYS A 234 -5.05 -0.77 19.43
C CYS A 234 -4.33 -1.18 20.74
N GLU A 235 -4.70 -2.30 21.29
CA GLU A 235 -4.19 -2.87 22.55
C GLU A 235 -3.11 -3.96 22.27
N TYR A 236 -1.97 -3.58 21.59
CA TYR A 236 -0.89 -4.52 21.24
C TYR A 236 0.51 -3.91 21.23
#